data_616f788ba6235fd0205ecff773973dc6
#
_entry.id   616f788ba6235fd0205ecff773973dc6
#
_cell.length_a   1.000
_cell.length_b   1.000
_cell.length_c   1.000
_cell.angle_alpha   90.00
_cell.angle_beta   90.00
_cell.angle_gamma   90.00
#
_symmetry.space_group_name_H-M   'P 1'
#
loop_
_entity.id
_entity.type
_entity.pdbx_description
1 polymer ?
#
loop_
_entity_poly.entity_id
_entity_poly.type
_entity_poly.pdbx_seq_one_letter_code
_entity_poly.pdbx_strand_id
1 'polypeptide(L)'
;MSGFFLGLQKVLPQHGLSRLVGWLAQSQIPVIRRSFIHLFAKAYDISLADAERKGLDDYKSFNDFFTRALADGARPLPEQPNALACPVDGTVSQIGRIQSDLLMQAKGHQYTLNSLASTTGKGFEDGDFCTIYLAPSNYHRIHLPCDGTLVETRAIPGALFSVNGVTEAGIPGLFCRNERL
;
A
#
# COMPACT_ATOMS: atom_id res chain seq x y z
N MET A 1 16.11 13.50 14.77
CA MET A 1 16.11 12.17 14.11
C MET A 1 15.36 12.18 12.77
N SER A 2 14.26 12.90 12.62
CA SER A 2 13.49 12.93 11.34
C SER A 2 14.27 13.50 10.14
N GLY A 3 15.04 14.60 10.33
CA GLY A 3 15.81 15.19 9.23
C GLY A 3 16.92 14.30 8.66
N PHE A 4 17.61 13.53 9.51
CA PHE A 4 18.60 12.56 9.07
C PHE A 4 17.96 11.42 8.26
N PHE A 5 16.84 10.89 8.73
CA PHE A 5 16.08 9.85 8.03
C PHE A 5 15.61 10.32 6.63
N LEU A 6 15.08 11.54 6.54
CA LEU A 6 14.67 12.14 5.26
C LEU A 6 15.84 12.37 4.31
N GLY A 7 17.00 12.81 4.85
CA GLY A 7 18.23 12.96 4.08
C GLY A 7 18.73 11.61 3.52
N LEU A 8 18.74 10.58 4.35
CA LEU A 8 19.15 9.24 3.98
C LEU A 8 18.28 8.67 2.85
N GLN A 9 16.97 8.85 2.90
CA GLN A 9 16.04 8.44 1.86
C GLN A 9 16.35 9.04 0.48
N LYS A 10 16.94 10.24 0.43
CA LYS A 10 17.28 10.91 -0.83
C LYS A 10 18.59 10.45 -1.45
N VAL A 11 19.50 9.88 -0.65
CA VAL A 11 20.86 9.49 -1.09
C VAL A 11 20.98 7.99 -1.37
N LEU A 12 20.14 7.18 -0.72
CA LEU A 12 20.16 5.73 -0.92
C LEU A 12 19.83 5.33 -2.37
N PRO A 13 20.53 4.32 -2.94
CA PRO A 13 20.18 3.74 -4.23
C PRO A 13 18.92 2.88 -4.11
N GLN A 14 17.76 3.56 -4.00
CA GLN A 14 16.47 2.96 -3.63
C GLN A 14 16.11 1.74 -4.48
N HIS A 15 16.26 1.83 -5.80
CA HIS A 15 15.94 0.71 -6.71
C HIS A 15 16.90 -0.48 -6.54
N GLY A 16 18.20 -0.23 -6.32
CA GLY A 16 19.17 -1.29 -6.05
C GLY A 16 18.86 -2.01 -4.74
N LEU A 17 18.59 -1.25 -3.68
CA LEU A 17 18.22 -1.80 -2.38
C LEU A 17 16.90 -2.56 -2.45
N SER A 18 15.91 -2.03 -3.13
CA SER A 18 14.60 -2.69 -3.32
C SER A 18 14.73 -4.03 -4.04
N ARG A 19 15.57 -4.10 -5.08
CA ARG A 19 15.86 -5.37 -5.80
C ARG A 19 16.50 -6.41 -4.88
N LEU A 20 17.47 -5.99 -4.07
CA LEU A 20 18.13 -6.89 -3.12
C LEU A 20 17.14 -7.41 -2.07
N VAL A 21 16.35 -6.52 -1.47
CA VAL A 21 15.31 -6.89 -0.50
C VAL A 21 14.25 -7.78 -1.15
N GLY A 22 13.83 -7.48 -2.38
CA GLY A 22 12.89 -8.29 -3.15
C GLY A 22 13.41 -9.71 -3.41
N TRP A 23 14.71 -9.85 -3.73
CA TRP A 23 15.35 -11.16 -3.90
C TRP A 23 15.36 -11.96 -2.58
N LEU A 24 15.71 -11.31 -1.46
CA LEU A 24 15.64 -11.93 -0.13
C LEU A 24 14.20 -12.31 0.24
N ALA A 25 13.23 -11.44 -0.05
CA ALA A 25 11.82 -11.67 0.25
C ALA A 25 11.22 -12.86 -0.53
N GLN A 26 11.75 -13.17 -1.68
CA GLN A 26 11.34 -14.35 -2.47
C GLN A 26 12.12 -15.62 -2.13
N SER A 27 13.17 -15.51 -1.32
CA SER A 27 14.00 -16.66 -0.95
C SER A 27 13.18 -17.74 -0.22
N GLN A 28 13.34 -18.98 -0.67
CA GLN A 28 12.75 -20.16 -0.04
C GLN A 28 13.76 -20.90 0.88
N ILE A 29 15.00 -20.40 0.97
CA ILE A 29 16.03 -20.96 1.86
C ILE A 29 15.51 -20.89 3.31
N PRO A 30 15.39 -22.03 4.01
CA PRO A 30 14.67 -22.08 5.30
C PRO A 30 15.16 -21.08 6.33
N VAL A 31 16.47 -20.87 6.45
CA VAL A 31 17.06 -19.94 7.43
C VAL A 31 16.67 -18.48 7.09
N ILE A 32 16.81 -18.08 5.82
CA ILE A 32 16.48 -16.71 5.35
C ILE A 32 14.98 -16.48 5.53
N ARG A 33 14.16 -17.39 4.99
CA ARG A 33 12.71 -17.32 5.03
C ARG A 33 12.18 -17.18 6.45
N ARG A 34 12.53 -18.13 7.35
CA ARG A 34 12.08 -18.14 8.73
C ARG A 34 12.51 -16.89 9.48
N SER A 35 13.80 -16.55 9.40
CA SER A 35 14.29 -15.35 10.08
C SER A 35 13.55 -14.09 9.62
N PHE A 36 13.35 -13.94 8.32
CA PHE A 36 12.69 -12.76 7.77
C PHE A 36 11.22 -12.67 8.19
N ILE A 37 10.46 -13.79 8.08
CA ILE A 37 9.06 -13.85 8.49
C ILE A 37 8.91 -13.61 9.99
N HIS A 38 9.65 -14.33 10.84
CA HIS A 38 9.51 -14.25 12.30
C HIS A 38 9.93 -12.89 12.85
N LEU A 39 11.04 -12.32 12.35
CA LEU A 39 11.49 -10.98 12.78
C LEU A 39 10.47 -9.92 12.39
N PHE A 40 9.94 -9.98 11.17
CA PHE A 40 8.94 -9.05 10.68
C PHE A 40 7.61 -9.19 11.43
N ALA A 41 7.11 -10.42 11.60
CA ALA A 41 5.88 -10.68 12.34
C ALA A 41 5.96 -10.15 13.77
N LYS A 42 7.11 -10.36 14.45
CA LYS A 42 7.35 -9.84 15.78
C LYS A 42 7.47 -8.31 15.82
N ALA A 43 8.20 -7.72 14.85
CA ALA A 43 8.43 -6.27 14.82
C ALA A 43 7.16 -5.46 14.60
N TYR A 44 6.20 -6.02 13.86
CA TYR A 44 4.95 -5.34 13.50
C TYR A 44 3.71 -5.95 14.17
N ASP A 45 3.89 -6.86 15.13
CA ASP A 45 2.80 -7.54 15.87
C ASP A 45 1.72 -8.12 14.94
N ILE A 46 2.15 -8.90 13.94
CA ILE A 46 1.24 -9.42 12.92
C ILE A 46 0.42 -10.59 13.45
N SER A 47 -0.90 -10.43 13.47
CA SER A 47 -1.85 -11.50 13.74
C SER A 47 -2.15 -12.30 12.47
N LEU A 48 -2.19 -13.62 12.60
CA LEU A 48 -2.67 -14.53 11.55
C LEU A 48 -4.10 -15.04 11.82
N ALA A 49 -4.83 -14.41 12.75
CA ALA A 49 -6.17 -14.86 13.13
C ALA A 49 -7.14 -14.94 11.94
N ASP A 50 -7.04 -13.99 11.01
CA ASP A 50 -7.87 -13.92 9.81
C ASP A 50 -7.21 -14.54 8.56
N ALA A 51 -5.95 -14.97 8.65
CA ALA A 51 -5.26 -15.57 7.52
C ALA A 51 -5.75 -16.99 7.24
N GLU A 52 -5.71 -17.42 5.97
CA GLU A 52 -5.97 -18.80 5.57
C GLU A 52 -4.99 -19.77 6.26
N ARG A 53 -3.69 -19.46 6.22
CA ARG A 53 -2.62 -20.22 6.86
C ARG A 53 -2.25 -19.57 8.20
N LYS A 54 -2.36 -20.35 9.29
CA LYS A 54 -2.21 -19.86 10.67
C LYS A 54 -0.78 -19.90 11.20
N GLY A 55 0.09 -20.74 10.62
CA GLY A 55 1.48 -20.89 11.04
C GLY A 55 2.42 -20.00 10.25
N LEU A 56 3.39 -19.34 10.92
CA LEU A 56 4.42 -18.54 10.23
C LEU A 56 5.31 -19.41 9.32
N ASP A 57 5.45 -20.69 9.63
CA ASP A 57 6.24 -21.64 8.85
C ASP A 57 5.50 -22.22 7.62
N ASP A 58 4.20 -21.95 7.48
CA ASP A 58 3.36 -22.45 6.38
C ASP A 58 3.61 -21.69 5.06
N TYR A 59 4.33 -20.58 5.12
CA TYR A 59 4.59 -19.72 3.97
C TYR A 59 5.90 -20.07 3.28
N LYS A 60 5.88 -20.13 1.95
CA LYS A 60 7.04 -20.54 1.13
C LYS A 60 8.15 -19.49 1.08
N SER A 61 7.82 -18.21 1.29
CA SER A 61 8.74 -17.08 1.29
C SER A 61 8.17 -15.94 2.12
N PHE A 62 8.99 -14.91 2.40
CA PHE A 62 8.48 -13.69 3.02
C PHE A 62 7.40 -13.01 2.15
N ASN A 63 7.58 -12.99 0.84
CA ASN A 63 6.59 -12.40 -0.07
C ASN A 63 5.25 -13.15 -0.01
N ASP A 64 5.27 -14.48 0.06
CA ASP A 64 4.06 -15.31 0.23
C ASP A 64 3.36 -15.03 1.56
N PHE A 65 4.11 -14.77 2.64
CA PHE A 65 3.59 -14.34 3.94
C PHE A 65 3.02 -12.92 3.89
N PHE A 66 3.74 -11.98 3.28
CA PHE A 66 3.32 -10.59 3.21
C PHE A 66 2.04 -10.41 2.38
N THR A 67 1.92 -11.18 1.30
CA THR A 67 0.73 -11.23 0.43
C THR A 67 -0.23 -12.38 0.77
N ARG A 68 -0.29 -12.78 2.04
CA ARG A 68 -1.10 -13.91 2.53
C ARG A 68 -2.57 -13.79 2.13
N ALA A 69 -3.23 -14.93 1.91
CA ALA A 69 -4.68 -14.96 1.74
C ALA A 69 -5.41 -14.90 3.08
N LEU A 70 -6.62 -14.39 3.08
CA LEU A 70 -7.54 -14.46 4.22
C LEU A 70 -8.31 -15.79 4.19
N ALA A 71 -8.73 -16.23 5.37
CA ALA A 71 -9.67 -17.32 5.50
C ALA A 71 -11.04 -16.96 4.91
N ASP A 72 -11.79 -17.97 4.46
CA ASP A 72 -13.13 -17.74 3.94
C ASP A 72 -14.01 -17.05 4.98
N GLY A 73 -14.76 -16.04 4.53
CA GLY A 73 -15.66 -15.26 5.38
C GLY A 73 -14.97 -14.27 6.33
N ALA A 74 -13.63 -14.15 6.30
CA ALA A 74 -12.90 -13.20 7.17
C ALA A 74 -13.26 -11.72 6.89
N ARG A 75 -13.75 -11.43 5.69
CA ARG A 75 -14.27 -10.10 5.31
C ARG A 75 -15.61 -10.29 4.62
N PRO A 76 -16.74 -10.14 5.34
CA PRO A 76 -18.05 -10.23 4.74
C PRO A 76 -18.29 -9.05 3.79
N LEU A 77 -18.94 -9.34 2.65
CA LEU A 77 -19.37 -8.32 1.72
C LEU A 77 -20.57 -7.55 2.28
N PRO A 78 -20.76 -6.27 1.91
CA PRO A 78 -21.93 -5.52 2.29
C PRO A 78 -23.21 -6.14 1.68
N GLU A 79 -24.28 -6.18 2.45
CA GLU A 79 -25.58 -6.74 2.00
C GLU A 79 -26.40 -5.74 1.17
N GLN A 80 -26.10 -4.46 1.28
CA GLN A 80 -26.83 -3.40 0.57
C GLN A 80 -26.46 -3.40 -0.92
N PRO A 81 -27.44 -3.40 -1.84
CA PRO A 81 -27.20 -3.51 -3.29
C PRO A 81 -26.32 -2.41 -3.89
N ASN A 82 -26.28 -1.22 -3.28
CA ASN A 82 -25.54 -0.06 -3.77
C ASN A 82 -24.33 0.27 -2.88
N ALA A 83 -23.92 -0.63 -2.00
CA ALA A 83 -22.77 -0.41 -1.15
C ALA A 83 -21.48 -0.81 -1.85
N LEU A 84 -20.43 -0.03 -1.64
CA LEU A 84 -19.07 -0.38 -2.06
C LEU A 84 -18.36 -1.08 -0.89
N ALA A 85 -17.73 -2.21 -1.18
CA ALA A 85 -16.84 -2.85 -0.22
C ALA A 85 -15.54 -2.03 -0.07
N CYS A 86 -14.98 -2.00 1.14
CA CYS A 86 -13.65 -1.40 1.31
C CYS A 86 -12.61 -2.24 0.54
N PRO A 87 -11.84 -1.65 -0.38
CA PRO A 87 -10.95 -2.40 -1.26
C PRO A 87 -9.72 -2.97 -0.55
N VAL A 88 -9.41 -2.50 0.65
CA VAL A 88 -8.21 -2.87 1.41
C VAL A 88 -8.45 -2.82 2.92
N ASP A 89 -7.69 -3.60 3.68
CA ASP A 89 -7.58 -3.42 5.12
C ASP A 89 -6.56 -2.32 5.42
N GLY A 90 -6.99 -1.23 6.00
CA GLY A 90 -6.08 -0.12 6.30
C GLY A 90 -6.74 0.97 7.12
N THR A 91 -6.05 2.08 7.25
CA THR A 91 -6.54 3.27 7.94
C THR A 91 -6.86 4.36 6.93
N VAL A 92 -8.07 4.88 6.94
CA VAL A 92 -8.43 6.04 6.12
C VAL A 92 -7.59 7.24 6.57
N SER A 93 -6.66 7.67 5.72
CA SER A 93 -5.81 8.83 6.00
C SER A 93 -6.47 10.12 5.52
N GLN A 94 -7.24 10.06 4.45
CA GLN A 94 -7.97 11.19 3.89
C GLN A 94 -9.20 10.72 3.13
N ILE A 95 -10.28 11.48 3.25
CA ILE A 95 -11.51 11.31 2.48
C ILE A 95 -12.09 12.69 2.17
N GLY A 96 -12.66 12.87 1.00
CA GLY A 96 -13.25 14.16 0.61
C GLY A 96 -13.73 14.19 -0.82
N ARG A 97 -14.13 15.38 -1.25
CA ARG A 97 -14.54 15.63 -2.63
C ARG A 97 -13.37 16.12 -3.48
N ILE A 98 -13.37 15.71 -4.72
CA ILE A 98 -12.50 16.23 -5.76
C ILE A 98 -13.08 17.58 -6.19
N GLN A 99 -12.28 18.64 -6.10
CA GLN A 99 -12.70 19.98 -6.54
C GLN A 99 -12.05 20.27 -7.89
N SER A 100 -12.81 20.17 -8.95
CA SER A 100 -12.32 20.18 -10.34
C SER A 100 -11.40 18.98 -10.62
N ASP A 101 -10.08 19.09 -10.43
CA ASP A 101 -9.12 18.01 -10.51
C ASP A 101 -8.23 17.90 -9.25
N LEU A 102 -8.53 18.70 -8.20
CA LEU A 102 -7.73 18.79 -6.98
C LEU A 102 -8.23 17.84 -5.89
N LEU A 103 -7.31 17.06 -5.35
CA LEU A 103 -7.50 16.24 -4.15
C LEU A 103 -6.76 16.90 -2.99
N MET A 104 -7.47 17.15 -1.90
CA MET A 104 -6.87 17.65 -0.66
C MET A 104 -6.29 16.49 0.12
N GLN A 105 -4.98 16.49 0.30
CA GLN A 105 -4.30 15.52 1.16
C GLN A 105 -4.05 16.10 2.56
N ALA A 106 -3.79 15.22 3.52
CA ALA A 106 -3.46 15.64 4.88
C ALA A 106 -2.31 16.67 4.90
N LYS A 107 -2.33 17.57 5.88
CA LYS A 107 -1.30 18.62 6.11
C LYS A 107 -1.15 19.65 4.98
N GLY A 108 -2.22 19.91 4.22
CA GLY A 108 -2.24 21.00 3.23
C GLY A 108 -1.53 20.68 1.90
N HIS A 109 -1.08 19.45 1.69
CA HIS A 109 -0.61 19.03 0.37
C HIS A 109 -1.79 18.82 -0.56
N GLN A 110 -1.69 19.36 -1.75
CA GLN A 110 -2.68 19.18 -2.82
C GLN A 110 -2.05 18.36 -3.96
N TYR A 111 -2.85 17.48 -4.53
CA TYR A 111 -2.49 16.70 -5.69
C TYR A 111 -3.55 16.89 -6.76
N THR A 112 -3.16 16.92 -8.04
CA THR A 112 -4.11 16.81 -9.13
C THR A 112 -4.32 15.34 -9.50
N LEU A 113 -5.48 15.00 -10.01
CA LEU A 113 -5.75 13.68 -10.58
C LEU A 113 -4.71 13.30 -11.64
N ASN A 114 -4.34 14.27 -12.49
CA ASN A 114 -3.31 14.05 -13.49
C ASN A 114 -1.95 13.73 -12.85
N SER A 115 -1.52 14.47 -11.82
CA SER A 115 -0.23 14.23 -11.17
C SER A 115 -0.19 12.89 -10.43
N LEU A 116 -1.34 12.45 -9.87
CA LEU A 116 -1.41 11.23 -9.07
C LEU A 116 -1.63 9.98 -9.93
N ALA A 117 -2.54 10.02 -10.89
CA ALA A 117 -2.98 8.85 -11.67
C ALA A 117 -2.60 8.92 -13.16
N SER A 118 -1.89 9.97 -13.60
CA SER A 118 -1.55 10.21 -15.01
C SER A 118 -2.77 10.10 -15.94
N THR A 119 -3.89 10.64 -15.48
CA THR A 119 -5.15 10.72 -16.24
C THR A 119 -5.58 12.16 -16.40
N THR A 120 -6.39 12.44 -17.41
CA THR A 120 -6.93 13.79 -17.64
C THR A 120 -7.91 14.25 -16.56
N GLY A 121 -8.30 13.37 -15.65
CA GLY A 121 -9.30 13.65 -14.63
C GLY A 121 -10.74 13.67 -15.13
N LYS A 122 -10.96 13.62 -16.46
CA LYS A 122 -12.30 13.64 -17.03
C LYS A 122 -13.15 12.48 -16.50
N GLY A 123 -14.33 12.82 -15.99
CA GLY A 123 -15.26 11.87 -15.37
C GLY A 123 -15.07 11.66 -13.86
N PHE A 124 -14.07 12.32 -13.27
CA PHE A 124 -13.85 12.29 -11.81
C PHE A 124 -14.01 13.68 -11.17
N GLU A 125 -14.24 14.71 -11.98
CA GLU A 125 -14.51 16.06 -11.50
C GLU A 125 -15.72 16.03 -10.56
N ASP A 126 -15.61 16.70 -9.42
CA ASP A 126 -16.66 16.77 -8.39
C ASP A 126 -17.07 15.41 -7.78
N GLY A 127 -16.31 14.36 -8.05
CA GLY A 127 -16.45 13.07 -7.41
C GLY A 127 -15.90 13.04 -5.98
N ASP A 128 -15.85 11.86 -5.40
CA ASP A 128 -15.29 11.64 -4.08
C ASP A 128 -13.98 10.84 -4.18
N PHE A 129 -13.10 11.02 -3.20
CA PHE A 129 -11.87 10.24 -3.08
C PHE A 129 -11.68 9.74 -1.65
N CYS A 130 -10.97 8.63 -1.53
CA CYS A 130 -10.54 8.07 -0.27
C CYS A 130 -9.10 7.57 -0.40
N THR A 131 -8.23 8.04 0.50
CA THR A 131 -6.85 7.56 0.63
C THR A 131 -6.77 6.66 1.84
N ILE A 132 -6.35 5.41 1.64
CA ILE A 132 -6.25 4.41 2.70
C ILE A 132 -4.79 3.98 2.82
N TYR A 133 -4.25 4.11 4.02
CA TYR A 133 -2.88 3.70 4.35
C TYR A 133 -2.86 2.25 4.84
N LEU A 134 -2.07 1.41 4.21
CA LEU A 134 -1.80 0.06 4.65
C LEU A 134 -0.50 0.03 5.45
N ALA A 135 -0.61 -0.24 6.75
CA ALA A 135 0.55 -0.47 7.59
C ALA A 135 1.17 -1.85 7.29
N PRO A 136 2.46 -2.09 7.60
CA PRO A 136 3.10 -3.38 7.37
C PRO A 136 2.39 -4.58 8.02
N SER A 137 1.62 -4.37 9.09
CA SER A 137 0.82 -5.40 9.75
C SER A 137 -0.48 -5.76 9.03
N ASN A 138 -0.98 -4.88 8.16
CA ASN A 138 -2.25 -5.09 7.49
C ASN A 138 -2.21 -6.24 6.46
N TYR A 139 -3.37 -6.59 5.97
CA TYR A 139 -3.53 -7.44 4.79
C TYR A 139 -3.21 -6.64 3.53
N HIS A 140 -2.35 -7.19 2.65
CA HIS A 140 -1.78 -6.42 1.52
C HIS A 140 -2.31 -6.82 0.14
N ARG A 141 -3.40 -7.58 0.05
CA ARG A 141 -4.09 -7.74 -1.24
C ARG A 141 -5.16 -6.67 -1.39
N ILE A 142 -5.27 -6.14 -2.61
CA ILE A 142 -6.28 -5.15 -2.99
C ILE A 142 -7.41 -5.88 -3.72
N HIS A 143 -8.65 -5.52 -3.40
CA HIS A 143 -9.84 -6.10 -4.00
C HIS A 143 -10.65 -5.03 -4.73
N LEU A 144 -11.43 -5.42 -5.73
CA LEU A 144 -12.39 -4.51 -6.35
C LEU A 144 -13.50 -4.18 -5.34
N PRO A 145 -13.90 -2.91 -5.23
CA PRO A 145 -14.93 -2.48 -4.28
C PRO A 145 -16.35 -2.91 -4.70
N CYS A 146 -16.55 -3.31 -5.94
CA CYS A 146 -17.77 -3.84 -6.52
C CYS A 146 -17.43 -4.76 -7.70
N ASP A 147 -18.43 -5.44 -8.23
CA ASP A 147 -18.28 -6.24 -9.44
C ASP A 147 -17.80 -5.38 -10.60
N GLY A 148 -16.82 -5.87 -11.33
CA GLY A 148 -16.23 -5.13 -12.44
C GLY A 148 -15.22 -5.95 -13.23
N THR A 149 -14.84 -5.43 -14.39
CA THR A 149 -13.80 -6.01 -15.24
C THR A 149 -12.60 -5.07 -15.28
N LEU A 150 -11.42 -5.61 -14.98
CA LEU A 150 -10.17 -4.85 -15.13
C LEU A 150 -9.91 -4.60 -16.62
N VAL A 151 -9.97 -3.35 -17.04
CA VAL A 151 -9.79 -2.92 -18.43
C VAL A 151 -8.35 -2.49 -18.70
N GLU A 152 -7.74 -1.77 -17.76
CA GLU A 152 -6.40 -1.22 -17.93
C GLU A 152 -5.66 -1.18 -16.59
N THR A 153 -4.36 -1.37 -16.62
CA THR A 153 -3.43 -1.03 -15.54
C THR A 153 -2.36 -0.08 -16.07
N ARG A 154 -1.95 0.90 -15.25
CA ARG A 154 -0.97 1.89 -15.63
C ARG A 154 0.16 1.99 -14.63
N ALA A 155 1.34 1.49 -15.00
CA ALA A 155 2.54 1.65 -14.21
C ALA A 155 3.14 3.05 -14.43
N ILE A 156 3.35 3.79 -13.35
CA ILE A 156 3.96 5.13 -13.37
C ILE A 156 5.30 5.04 -12.65
N PRO A 157 6.43 5.15 -13.35
CA PRO A 157 7.74 5.06 -12.74
C PRO A 157 7.99 6.22 -11.78
N GLY A 158 8.78 5.97 -10.74
CA GLY A 158 9.09 6.97 -9.72
C GLY A 158 10.17 6.52 -8.75
N ALA A 159 10.31 7.26 -7.66
CA ALA A 159 11.17 6.92 -6.54
C ALA A 159 10.51 5.84 -5.65
N LEU A 160 11.27 5.31 -4.70
CA LEU A 160 10.79 4.33 -3.72
C LEU A 160 11.01 4.87 -2.30
N PHE A 161 10.49 6.07 -2.04
CA PHE A 161 10.47 6.61 -0.67
C PHE A 161 9.53 5.76 0.20
N SER A 162 9.95 5.49 1.43
CA SER A 162 9.02 4.88 2.38
C SER A 162 7.82 5.80 2.62
N VAL A 163 6.64 5.20 2.80
CA VAL A 163 5.40 5.94 3.07
C VAL A 163 5.04 5.77 4.55
N ASN A 164 5.13 6.86 5.29
CA ASN A 164 4.77 6.95 6.70
C ASN A 164 4.58 8.42 7.09
N GLY A 165 4.07 8.69 8.30
CA GLY A 165 3.79 10.07 8.74
C GLY A 165 4.98 11.04 8.72
N VAL A 166 6.22 10.55 8.83
CA VAL A 166 7.44 11.40 8.76
C VAL A 166 7.75 11.79 7.32
N THR A 167 7.69 10.83 6.39
CA THR A 167 7.96 11.08 4.97
C THR A 167 6.83 11.86 4.30
N GLU A 168 5.58 11.59 4.66
CA GLU A 168 4.42 12.35 4.21
C GLU A 168 4.53 13.84 4.59
N ALA A 169 4.96 14.11 5.82
CA ALA A 169 5.17 15.48 6.29
C ALA A 169 6.42 16.16 5.72
N GLY A 170 7.46 15.39 5.40
CA GLY A 170 8.79 15.91 5.09
C GLY A 170 9.19 15.85 3.62
N ILE A 171 8.44 15.17 2.76
CA ILE A 171 8.72 15.06 1.33
C ILE A 171 7.54 15.65 0.53
N PRO A 172 7.67 16.87 0.02
CA PRO A 172 6.63 17.46 -0.82
C PRO A 172 6.34 16.58 -2.05
N GLY A 173 5.06 16.34 -2.32
CA GLY A 173 4.63 15.54 -3.46
C GLY A 173 4.96 14.06 -3.36
N LEU A 174 5.13 13.51 -2.16
CA LEU A 174 5.54 12.12 -1.90
C LEU A 174 4.81 11.11 -2.79
N PHE A 175 3.48 11.14 -2.80
CA PHE A 175 2.67 10.16 -3.53
C PHE A 175 2.81 10.27 -5.05
N CYS A 176 3.02 11.49 -5.60
CA CYS A 176 3.27 11.68 -7.03
C CYS A 176 4.71 11.38 -7.44
N ARG A 177 5.64 11.39 -6.49
CA ARG A 177 7.07 11.11 -6.74
C ARG A 177 7.39 9.63 -6.69
N ASN A 178 6.63 8.86 -5.91
CA ASN A 178 6.82 7.42 -5.81
C ASN A 178 6.30 6.69 -7.04
N GLU A 179 6.93 5.54 -7.32
CA GLU A 179 6.42 4.53 -8.25
C GLU A 179 5.04 4.07 -7.79
N ARG A 180 4.13 3.91 -8.74
CA ARG A 180 2.75 3.50 -8.48
C ARG A 180 2.12 2.80 -9.68
N LEU A 181 1.11 2.02 -9.41
CA LEU A 181 0.32 1.27 -10.37
C LEU A 181 -1.13 1.73 -10.29
#